data_02d4163e1491631e4c846bebc41bbb4c
#
_entry.id   02d4163e1491631e4c846bebc41bbb4c
#
_cell.length_a   1.000
_cell.length_b   1.000
_cell.length_c   1.000
_cell.angle_alpha   90.00
_cell.angle_beta   90.00
_cell.angle_gamma   90.00
#
_symmetry.space_group_name_H-M   'P 1'
#
loop_
_entity.id
_entity.type
_entity.pdbx_description
1 polymer ?
#
loop_
_entity_poly.entity_id
_entity_poly.type
_entity_poly.pdbx_seq_one_letter_code
_entity_poly.pdbx_strand_id
1 'polypeptide(L)'
;MQLRHRPYVIAGVALLGASAIAVTPVAAPPPTLHVSDILLTAGDATDDATNIVIDVVRHGQMISPFEDELTGSPAYPGAPLSELGQQQAQEVGNQLFNELGSKVAGIFAGQGLREMETAAPFAALENMGNNVQILPGLDEIDSGIYAYDPIDSTGGQLAFLTAGAWSLGSPFGLALLPAPGSSDTNGVVFDARFTDAIDTMYNAAMADPVVSADGQITDVAFNSEASIFVWTLMNVKNPDLPFFIQQIIESHTVPNGLSTVLLPNTGIVQIEGNPTDGWTLLSWNGQAIPQDPDLLSALFVDLRDVALPAQTALWNISEAIAGGDPTTIMSAVQTGFDQVGSALVQFPQSLVDSIVDAVQNLGTAAGAQAAGDALAALF
;
A
#
# COMPACT_ATOMS: atom_id res chain seq x y z
N MET A 1 -46.43 1.45 -6.18
CA MET A 1 -45.23 0.85 -6.69
C MET A 1 -44.24 0.83 -5.55
N GLN A 2 -44.06 -0.34 -4.92
CA GLN A 2 -43.36 -0.45 -3.62
C GLN A 2 -41.86 -0.60 -3.89
N LEU A 3 -41.06 0.31 -3.37
CA LEU A 3 -39.59 0.21 -3.30
C LEU A 3 -39.21 -0.88 -2.29
N ARG A 4 -38.66 -1.98 -2.77
CA ARG A 4 -38.03 -3.00 -1.93
C ARG A 4 -36.60 -2.53 -1.60
N HIS A 5 -36.39 -2.06 -0.39
CA HIS A 5 -35.06 -1.92 0.19
C HIS A 5 -34.41 -3.29 0.32
N ARG A 6 -33.25 -3.49 -0.27
CA ARG A 6 -32.40 -4.67 -0.08
C ARG A 6 -31.39 -4.38 1.02
N PRO A 7 -31.40 -5.12 2.14
CA PRO A 7 -30.45 -4.93 3.25
C PRO A 7 -29.27 -5.90 3.09
N TYR A 8 -28.28 -5.59 2.26
CA TYR A 8 -27.12 -6.47 2.09
C TYR A 8 -25.75 -5.84 2.44
N VAL A 9 -25.71 -4.61 2.94
CA VAL A 9 -24.42 -3.89 3.14
C VAL A 9 -23.90 -3.95 4.58
N ILE A 10 -24.62 -4.54 5.55
CA ILE A 10 -24.20 -4.53 6.97
C ILE A 10 -23.67 -5.89 7.47
N ALA A 11 -23.50 -6.89 6.64
CA ALA A 11 -23.06 -8.22 7.07
C ALA A 11 -21.52 -8.41 7.12
N GLY A 12 -20.71 -7.43 6.70
CA GLY A 12 -19.25 -7.56 6.60
C GLY A 12 -18.45 -7.23 7.86
N VAL A 13 -19.03 -6.59 8.87
CA VAL A 13 -18.27 -6.08 10.03
C VAL A 13 -18.53 -6.88 11.33
N ALA A 14 -19.41 -7.85 11.33
CA ALA A 14 -19.88 -8.52 12.57
C ALA A 14 -19.32 -9.94 12.80
N LEU A 15 -18.18 -10.33 12.21
CA LEU A 15 -17.55 -11.63 12.48
C LEU A 15 -16.16 -11.49 13.09
N LEU A 16 -16.05 -10.74 14.18
CA LEU A 16 -14.91 -10.78 15.08
C LEU A 16 -15.34 -11.44 16.40
N GLY A 17 -15.65 -12.73 16.31
CA GLY A 17 -15.84 -13.60 17.46
C GLY A 17 -14.50 -14.19 17.88
N ALA A 18 -14.05 -13.80 19.06
CA ALA A 18 -12.86 -14.28 19.74
C ALA A 18 -12.72 -15.82 19.74
N SER A 19 -11.65 -16.33 19.14
CA SER A 19 -11.12 -17.66 19.45
C SER A 19 -9.95 -17.50 20.39
N ALA A 20 -10.23 -17.51 21.70
CA ALA A 20 -9.19 -17.65 22.72
C ALA A 20 -8.64 -19.07 22.66
N ILE A 21 -7.45 -19.25 22.09
CA ILE A 21 -6.68 -20.48 22.23
C ILE A 21 -5.98 -20.42 23.58
N ALA A 22 -6.49 -21.20 24.54
CA ALA A 22 -5.82 -21.42 25.80
C ALA A 22 -4.58 -22.31 25.57
N VAL A 23 -3.40 -21.71 25.53
CA VAL A 23 -2.14 -22.42 25.54
C VAL A 23 -1.74 -22.66 27.00
N THR A 24 -1.80 -23.90 27.46
CA THR A 24 -1.18 -24.29 28.74
C THR A 24 0.33 -24.35 28.57
N PRO A 25 1.12 -23.72 29.46
CA PRO A 25 2.57 -23.72 29.33
C PRO A 25 3.11 -25.09 29.73
N VAL A 26 3.72 -25.80 28.79
CA VAL A 26 4.64 -26.89 29.09
C VAL A 26 6.03 -26.28 29.25
N ALA A 27 6.51 -26.22 30.48
CA ALA A 27 7.87 -25.76 30.77
C ALA A 27 8.88 -26.83 30.33
N ALA A 28 9.56 -26.57 29.22
CA ALA A 28 10.84 -27.17 28.90
C ALA A 28 11.96 -26.17 29.23
N PRO A 29 13.11 -26.60 29.74
CA PRO A 29 14.21 -25.67 30.02
C PRO A 29 14.71 -25.05 28.71
N PRO A 30 15.03 -23.74 28.70
CA PRO A 30 15.49 -23.07 27.50
C PRO A 30 16.82 -23.69 27.04
N PRO A 31 17.00 -23.94 25.73
CA PRO A 31 18.31 -24.21 25.20
C PRO A 31 19.18 -22.96 25.41
N THR A 32 20.39 -23.16 25.93
CA THR A 32 21.40 -22.11 26.00
C THR A 32 21.78 -21.71 24.58
N LEU A 33 21.17 -20.65 24.07
CA LEU A 33 21.60 -20.01 22.84
C LEU A 33 22.96 -19.35 23.12
N HIS A 34 24.00 -19.86 22.53
CA HIS A 34 25.23 -19.12 22.34
C HIS A 34 24.91 -17.98 21.36
N VAL A 35 24.66 -16.81 21.90
CA VAL A 35 24.69 -15.55 21.13
C VAL A 35 26.14 -15.40 20.70
N SER A 36 26.41 -15.73 19.43
CA SER A 36 27.66 -15.28 18.81
C SER A 36 27.60 -13.77 18.79
N ASP A 37 28.59 -13.14 19.43
CA ASP A 37 28.74 -11.70 19.48
C ASP A 37 28.70 -11.11 18.06
N ILE A 38 27.53 -10.67 17.64
CA ILE A 38 27.47 -9.61 16.63
C ILE A 38 27.93 -8.38 17.40
N LEU A 39 29.20 -8.03 17.21
CA LEU A 39 29.73 -6.74 17.61
C LEU A 39 28.87 -5.70 16.89
N LEU A 40 27.88 -5.17 17.59
CA LEU A 40 27.40 -3.83 17.35
C LEU A 40 28.60 -2.93 17.70
N THR A 41 29.43 -2.64 16.71
CA THR A 41 30.27 -1.47 16.78
C THR A 41 29.30 -0.32 16.88
N ALA A 42 29.14 0.21 18.09
CA ALA A 42 28.63 1.54 18.30
C ALA A 42 29.60 2.50 17.60
N GLY A 43 29.39 2.67 16.30
CA GLY A 43 29.87 3.82 15.57
C GLY A 43 28.90 4.94 15.92
N ASP A 44 29.39 5.98 16.57
CA ASP A 44 28.79 7.30 16.58
C ASP A 44 28.73 7.78 15.12
N ALA A 45 27.65 7.45 14.47
CA ALA A 45 27.08 8.14 13.33
C ALA A 45 25.59 7.81 13.42
N THR A 46 24.79 8.78 13.76
CA THR A 46 23.41 8.85 13.30
C THR A 46 23.49 8.91 11.77
N ASP A 47 23.63 7.76 11.13
CA ASP A 47 23.33 7.60 9.73
C ASP A 47 21.79 7.57 9.67
N ASP A 48 21.18 8.75 9.86
CA ASP A 48 19.79 8.95 9.48
C ASP A 48 19.76 8.67 7.98
N ALA A 49 19.13 7.57 7.59
CA ALA A 49 19.00 7.20 6.18
C ALA A 49 18.32 8.39 5.47
N THR A 50 18.90 8.81 4.34
CA THR A 50 18.36 9.96 3.58
C THR A 50 16.95 9.60 3.07
N ASN A 51 15.97 10.42 3.36
CA ASN A 51 14.64 10.28 2.78
C ASN A 51 14.64 10.72 1.33
N ILE A 52 13.78 10.09 0.54
CA ILE A 52 13.40 10.53 -0.80
C ILE A 52 11.89 10.77 -0.84
N VAL A 53 11.43 11.52 -1.84
CA VAL A 53 10.01 11.62 -2.20
C VAL A 53 9.73 10.70 -3.38
N ILE A 54 8.61 10.03 -3.36
CA ILE A 54 8.10 9.28 -4.51
C ILE A 54 6.71 9.81 -4.86
N ASP A 55 6.59 10.34 -6.08
CA ASP A 55 5.31 10.71 -6.68
C ASP A 55 4.75 9.49 -7.42
N VAL A 56 3.74 8.83 -6.84
CA VAL A 56 3.07 7.68 -7.46
C VAL A 56 1.84 8.17 -8.20
N VAL A 57 1.83 8.02 -9.52
CA VAL A 57 0.84 8.58 -10.44
C VAL A 57 -0.04 7.46 -10.99
N ARG A 58 -1.35 7.56 -10.83
CA ARG A 58 -2.28 6.67 -11.53
C ARG A 58 -2.23 6.95 -13.04
N HIS A 59 -2.30 5.89 -13.86
CA HIS A 59 -2.36 6.03 -15.31
C HIS A 59 -3.58 6.85 -15.78
N GLY A 60 -3.50 7.42 -16.99
CA GLY A 60 -4.61 8.10 -17.67
C GLY A 60 -5.73 7.11 -18.05
N GLN A 61 -6.88 7.64 -18.48
CA GLN A 61 -8.03 6.83 -18.87
C GLN A 61 -7.67 5.82 -19.99
N MET A 62 -8.07 4.58 -19.81
CA MET A 62 -7.94 3.53 -20.82
C MET A 62 -9.03 3.62 -21.89
N ILE A 63 -8.84 2.90 -23.00
CA ILE A 63 -9.89 2.74 -24.02
C ILE A 63 -11.08 1.95 -23.48
N SER A 64 -12.30 2.34 -23.81
CA SER A 64 -13.51 1.52 -23.58
C SER A 64 -13.45 0.25 -24.44
N PRO A 65 -13.89 -0.95 -23.95
CA PRO A 65 -14.64 -1.16 -22.69
C PRO A 65 -13.79 -1.38 -21.45
N PHE A 66 -12.47 -1.34 -21.54
CA PHE A 66 -11.56 -1.73 -20.44
C PHE A 66 -11.62 -0.80 -19.23
N GLU A 67 -12.08 0.45 -19.38
CA GLU A 67 -12.21 1.38 -18.25
C GLU A 67 -13.25 0.92 -17.21
N ASP A 68 -14.23 0.13 -17.63
CA ASP A 68 -15.30 -0.39 -16.78
C ASP A 68 -15.02 -1.85 -16.33
N GLU A 69 -13.86 -2.38 -16.64
CA GLU A 69 -13.46 -3.76 -16.35
C GLU A 69 -12.28 -3.80 -15.39
N LEU A 70 -12.21 -4.84 -14.57
CA LEU A 70 -11.01 -5.16 -13.80
C LEU A 70 -9.93 -5.67 -14.74
N THR A 71 -9.00 -4.80 -15.07
CA THR A 71 -7.95 -5.08 -16.04
C THR A 71 -6.63 -5.55 -15.42
N GLY A 72 -6.65 -5.93 -14.16
CA GLY A 72 -5.50 -6.52 -13.46
C GLY A 72 -5.10 -7.90 -13.98
N SER A 73 -5.19 -8.11 -15.28
CA SER A 73 -4.80 -9.37 -15.91
C SER A 73 -3.32 -9.36 -16.28
N PRO A 74 -2.63 -10.50 -16.15
CA PRO A 74 -1.26 -10.68 -16.66
C PRO A 74 -1.15 -10.64 -18.17
N ALA A 75 -2.23 -10.38 -18.92
CA ALA A 75 -2.20 -10.27 -20.37
C ALA A 75 -1.53 -8.96 -20.80
N TYR A 76 -0.22 -8.91 -20.69
CA TYR A 76 0.55 -7.80 -21.25
C TYR A 76 0.51 -7.82 -22.79
N PRO A 77 0.52 -6.63 -23.38
CA PRO A 77 0.75 -5.32 -22.76
C PRO A 77 -0.48 -4.61 -22.18
N GLY A 78 -1.67 -5.23 -22.17
CA GLY A 78 -2.89 -4.65 -21.64
C GLY A 78 -3.50 -3.55 -22.53
N ALA A 79 -4.46 -2.80 -21.99
CA ALA A 79 -5.16 -1.74 -22.72
C ALA A 79 -4.31 -0.47 -22.82
N PRO A 80 -4.28 0.20 -24.01
CA PRO A 80 -3.66 1.51 -24.16
C PRO A 80 -4.57 2.63 -23.62
N LEU A 81 -4.02 3.83 -23.54
CA LEU A 81 -4.79 5.04 -23.19
C LEU A 81 -5.83 5.37 -24.27
N SER A 82 -6.96 5.93 -23.83
CA SER A 82 -7.92 6.59 -24.71
C SER A 82 -7.37 7.93 -25.19
N GLU A 83 -8.08 8.59 -26.13
CA GLU A 83 -7.72 9.95 -26.53
C GLU A 83 -7.74 10.93 -25.32
N LEU A 84 -8.70 10.77 -24.41
CA LEU A 84 -8.73 11.54 -23.17
C LEU A 84 -7.56 11.17 -22.26
N GLY A 85 -7.23 9.87 -22.13
CA GLY A 85 -6.09 9.42 -21.35
C GLY A 85 -4.76 9.98 -21.85
N GLN A 86 -4.58 10.10 -23.17
CA GLN A 86 -3.40 10.72 -23.75
C GLN A 86 -3.32 12.23 -23.43
N GLN A 87 -4.45 12.93 -23.41
CA GLN A 87 -4.51 14.33 -22.98
C GLN A 87 -4.18 14.45 -21.48
N GLN A 88 -4.76 13.59 -20.63
CA GLN A 88 -4.45 13.52 -19.21
C GLN A 88 -2.97 13.25 -18.95
N ALA A 89 -2.37 12.32 -19.69
CA ALA A 89 -0.94 12.01 -19.61
C ALA A 89 -0.06 13.24 -19.94
N GLN A 90 -0.46 14.02 -20.98
CA GLN A 90 0.25 15.25 -21.32
C GLN A 90 0.08 16.33 -20.24
N GLU A 91 -1.11 16.43 -19.64
CA GLU A 91 -1.40 17.42 -18.59
C GLU A 91 -0.60 17.10 -17.32
N VAL A 92 -0.64 15.84 -16.83
CA VAL A 92 0.13 15.46 -15.65
C VAL A 92 1.64 15.51 -15.89
N GLY A 93 2.10 15.16 -17.08
CA GLY A 93 3.52 15.31 -17.45
C GLY A 93 3.98 16.76 -17.38
N ASN A 94 3.18 17.70 -17.87
CA ASN A 94 3.47 19.13 -17.76
C ASN A 94 3.40 19.62 -16.30
N GLN A 95 2.44 19.12 -15.50
CA GLN A 95 2.34 19.45 -14.09
C GLN A 95 3.60 19.03 -13.34
N LEU A 96 3.99 17.77 -13.43
CA LEU A 96 5.20 17.24 -12.80
C LEU A 96 6.45 18.01 -13.21
N PHE A 97 6.59 18.30 -14.51
CA PHE A 97 7.73 19.07 -15.00
C PHE A 97 7.77 20.50 -14.44
N ASN A 98 6.62 21.14 -14.25
CA ASN A 98 6.56 22.48 -13.66
C ASN A 98 6.90 22.46 -12.17
N GLU A 99 6.57 21.38 -11.46
CA GLU A 99 6.82 21.21 -10.03
C GLU A 99 8.25 20.76 -9.74
N LEU A 100 8.72 19.74 -10.46
CA LEU A 100 10.00 19.08 -10.21
C LEU A 100 11.16 19.67 -11.05
N GLY A 101 10.86 20.44 -12.08
CA GLY A 101 11.85 20.98 -13.01
C GLY A 101 12.31 19.96 -14.04
N SER A 102 13.54 20.10 -14.51
CA SER A 102 14.12 19.27 -15.58
C SER A 102 14.99 18.12 -15.06
N LYS A 103 14.88 17.77 -13.81
CA LYS A 103 15.69 16.70 -13.19
C LYS A 103 14.91 16.02 -12.08
N VAL A 104 14.73 14.73 -12.23
CA VAL A 104 14.26 13.81 -11.20
C VAL A 104 15.27 12.70 -11.01
N ALA A 105 15.25 12.01 -9.87
CA ALA A 105 16.18 10.93 -9.60
C ALA A 105 15.90 9.70 -10.49
N GLY A 106 14.62 9.40 -10.73
CA GLY A 106 14.21 8.33 -11.64
C GLY A 106 12.78 8.47 -12.13
N ILE A 107 12.49 7.81 -13.26
CA ILE A 107 11.14 7.64 -13.80
C ILE A 107 10.88 6.16 -13.97
N PHE A 108 9.80 5.68 -13.35
CA PHE A 108 9.44 4.27 -13.28
C PHE A 108 8.01 4.05 -13.75
N ALA A 109 7.72 2.85 -14.24
CA ALA A 109 6.37 2.46 -14.62
C ALA A 109 6.16 0.97 -14.42
N GLY A 110 4.92 0.55 -14.23
CA GLY A 110 4.52 -0.84 -14.42
C GLY A 110 4.65 -1.28 -15.88
N GLN A 111 4.41 -2.56 -16.15
CA GLN A 111 4.54 -3.15 -17.49
C GLN A 111 3.35 -2.83 -18.41
N GLY A 112 2.26 -2.31 -17.87
CA GLY A 112 1.06 -2.01 -18.66
C GLY A 112 1.24 -0.86 -19.64
N LEU A 113 0.65 -0.98 -20.85
CA LEU A 113 0.71 0.10 -21.85
C LEU A 113 0.22 1.42 -21.30
N ARG A 114 -0.87 1.41 -20.52
CA ARG A 114 -1.46 2.61 -19.92
C ARG A 114 -0.49 3.35 -19.01
N GLU A 115 0.30 2.62 -18.23
CA GLU A 115 1.29 3.19 -17.31
C GLU A 115 2.47 3.78 -18.10
N MET A 116 2.99 3.03 -19.07
CA MET A 116 4.10 3.47 -19.94
C MET A 116 3.69 4.66 -20.81
N GLU A 117 2.47 4.65 -21.39
CA GLU A 117 1.96 5.75 -22.20
C GLU A 117 1.70 7.00 -21.35
N THR A 118 1.33 6.84 -20.07
CA THR A 118 1.17 7.97 -19.13
C THR A 118 2.52 8.57 -18.75
N ALA A 119 3.56 7.73 -18.59
CA ALA A 119 4.91 8.17 -18.27
C ALA A 119 5.58 8.93 -19.43
N ALA A 120 5.27 8.57 -20.68
CA ALA A 120 6.00 9.01 -21.86
C ALA A 120 6.08 10.53 -22.03
N PRO A 121 5.02 11.34 -21.85
CA PRO A 121 5.09 12.80 -21.97
C PRO A 121 6.04 13.44 -20.95
N PHE A 122 5.98 13.02 -19.68
CA PHE A 122 6.88 13.51 -18.65
C PHE A 122 8.34 13.12 -18.93
N ALA A 123 8.59 11.86 -19.26
CA ALA A 123 9.91 11.37 -19.61
C ALA A 123 10.52 12.08 -20.83
N ALA A 124 9.69 12.52 -21.79
CA ALA A 124 10.14 13.32 -22.93
C ALA A 124 10.56 14.74 -22.52
N LEU A 125 9.85 15.36 -21.57
CA LEU A 125 10.19 16.68 -21.03
C LEU A 125 11.52 16.64 -20.24
N GLU A 126 11.73 15.59 -19.47
CA GLU A 126 12.96 15.32 -18.73
C GLU A 126 14.14 14.89 -19.63
N ASN A 127 13.93 14.72 -20.94
CA ASN A 127 14.88 14.09 -21.86
C ASN A 127 15.26 12.65 -21.47
N MET A 128 14.41 11.98 -20.73
CA MET A 128 14.58 10.60 -20.25
C MET A 128 13.69 9.60 -21.00
N GLY A 129 13.14 9.96 -22.15
CA GLY A 129 12.14 9.18 -22.87
C GLY A 129 12.52 7.69 -23.15
N ASN A 130 13.81 7.39 -23.23
CA ASN A 130 14.30 6.02 -23.37
C ASN A 130 14.79 5.40 -22.05
N ASN A 131 14.67 6.12 -20.94
CA ASN A 131 15.19 5.73 -19.62
C ASN A 131 14.10 5.50 -18.59
N VAL A 132 12.84 5.41 -19.00
CA VAL A 132 11.77 4.94 -18.10
C VAL A 132 12.07 3.50 -17.71
N GLN A 133 12.26 3.26 -16.43
CA GLN A 133 12.54 1.94 -15.90
C GLN A 133 11.23 1.18 -15.66
N ILE A 134 11.12 0.01 -16.29
CA ILE A 134 9.91 -0.83 -16.12
C ILE A 134 10.14 -1.80 -14.97
N LEU A 135 9.32 -1.65 -13.93
CA LEU A 135 9.37 -2.49 -12.74
C LEU A 135 8.08 -3.33 -12.65
N PRO A 136 8.15 -4.66 -12.87
CA PRO A 136 6.98 -5.54 -12.75
C PRO A 136 6.33 -5.49 -11.36
N GLY A 137 7.11 -5.13 -10.33
CA GLY A 137 6.58 -4.94 -8.97
C GLY A 137 5.55 -3.82 -8.86
N LEU A 138 5.55 -2.85 -9.79
CA LEU A 138 4.59 -1.75 -9.84
C LEU A 138 3.29 -2.12 -10.59
N ASP A 139 3.15 -3.31 -11.16
CA ASP A 139 1.95 -3.69 -11.90
C ASP A 139 0.68 -3.65 -11.03
N GLU A 140 -0.47 -3.48 -11.68
CA GLU A 140 -1.76 -3.59 -11.01
C GLU A 140 -1.93 -4.94 -10.32
N ILE A 141 -2.76 -4.99 -9.28
CA ILE A 141 -3.16 -6.23 -8.62
C ILE A 141 -3.79 -7.16 -9.66
N ASP A 142 -3.25 -8.38 -9.75
CA ASP A 142 -3.82 -9.41 -10.61
C ASP A 142 -5.13 -9.93 -10.00
N SER A 143 -6.24 -9.64 -10.65
CA SER A 143 -7.57 -10.06 -10.22
C SER A 143 -7.85 -11.56 -10.42
N GLY A 144 -6.90 -12.33 -10.98
CA GLY A 144 -6.99 -13.77 -11.16
C GLY A 144 -8.19 -14.20 -12.01
N ILE A 145 -9.02 -15.09 -11.47
CA ILE A 145 -10.22 -15.59 -12.18
C ILE A 145 -11.27 -14.51 -12.43
N TYR A 146 -11.17 -13.36 -11.80
CA TYR A 146 -12.08 -12.22 -11.97
C TYR A 146 -11.54 -11.16 -12.94
N ALA A 147 -10.38 -11.41 -13.53
CA ALA A 147 -9.81 -10.52 -14.56
C ALA A 147 -10.83 -10.35 -15.71
N TYR A 148 -10.99 -9.11 -16.16
CA TYR A 148 -11.98 -8.70 -17.17
C TYR A 148 -13.46 -8.80 -16.74
N ASP A 149 -13.76 -9.15 -15.50
CA ASP A 149 -15.12 -9.02 -15.01
C ASP A 149 -15.46 -7.51 -14.84
N PRO A 150 -16.66 -7.09 -15.25
CA PRO A 150 -17.13 -5.73 -14.97
C PRO A 150 -17.09 -5.43 -13.47
N ILE A 151 -16.69 -4.20 -13.10
CA ILE A 151 -16.54 -3.78 -11.69
C ILE A 151 -17.85 -3.96 -10.90
N ASP A 152 -18.99 -3.75 -11.53
CA ASP A 152 -20.32 -3.90 -10.93
C ASP A 152 -20.83 -5.37 -10.89
N SER A 153 -20.10 -6.31 -11.50
CA SER A 153 -20.42 -7.74 -11.44
C SER A 153 -20.07 -8.34 -10.07
N THR A 154 -20.58 -9.54 -9.81
CA THR A 154 -20.22 -10.29 -8.59
C THR A 154 -18.71 -10.59 -8.53
N GLY A 155 -18.08 -10.92 -9.66
CA GLY A 155 -16.65 -11.19 -9.74
C GLY A 155 -15.83 -9.93 -9.47
N GLY A 156 -16.17 -8.81 -10.10
CA GLY A 156 -15.56 -7.53 -9.86
C GLY A 156 -15.63 -7.07 -8.39
N GLN A 157 -16.83 -7.22 -7.79
CA GLN A 157 -17.00 -6.90 -6.36
C GLN A 157 -16.17 -7.81 -5.45
N LEU A 158 -16.03 -9.11 -5.76
CA LEU A 158 -15.20 -10.03 -4.98
C LEU A 158 -13.73 -9.69 -5.09
N ALA A 159 -13.23 -9.32 -6.26
CA ALA A 159 -11.85 -8.87 -6.44
C ALA A 159 -11.58 -7.60 -5.62
N PHE A 160 -12.48 -6.61 -5.69
CA PHE A 160 -12.38 -5.39 -4.90
C PHE A 160 -12.39 -5.64 -3.39
N LEU A 161 -13.32 -6.50 -2.92
CA LEU A 161 -13.38 -6.88 -1.50
C LEU A 161 -12.13 -7.64 -1.06
N THR A 162 -11.52 -8.43 -1.93
CA THR A 162 -10.26 -9.12 -1.64
C THR A 162 -9.12 -8.13 -1.45
N ALA A 163 -8.96 -7.18 -2.36
CA ALA A 163 -7.96 -6.11 -2.24
C ALA A 163 -8.18 -5.24 -1.00
N GLY A 164 -9.43 -4.88 -0.70
CA GLY A 164 -9.80 -4.16 0.52
C GLY A 164 -9.51 -4.97 1.80
N ALA A 165 -9.69 -6.29 1.76
CA ALA A 165 -9.36 -7.16 2.88
C ALA A 165 -7.85 -7.24 3.12
N TRP A 166 -7.04 -7.25 2.06
CA TRP A 166 -5.58 -7.24 2.20
C TRP A 166 -5.07 -5.98 2.90
N SER A 167 -5.63 -4.83 2.56
CA SER A 167 -5.24 -3.54 3.14
C SER A 167 -5.90 -3.29 4.50
N LEU A 168 -7.19 -2.98 4.52
CA LEU A 168 -7.93 -2.65 5.75
C LEU A 168 -8.07 -3.83 6.72
N GLY A 169 -8.02 -5.05 6.21
CA GLY A 169 -8.09 -6.27 7.01
C GLY A 169 -6.73 -6.82 7.47
N SER A 170 -5.60 -6.21 7.07
CA SER A 170 -4.26 -6.67 7.46
C SER A 170 -4.05 -6.77 8.99
N PRO A 171 -4.56 -5.85 9.82
CA PRO A 171 -4.48 -5.98 11.28
C PRO A 171 -5.20 -7.22 11.83
N PHE A 172 -6.14 -7.78 11.06
CA PHE A 172 -7.00 -8.89 11.47
C PHE A 172 -6.65 -10.23 10.79
N GLY A 173 -5.49 -10.30 10.15
CA GLY A 173 -5.02 -11.52 9.50
C GLY A 173 -5.54 -11.73 8.08
N LEU A 174 -6.20 -10.75 7.47
CA LEU A 174 -6.84 -10.90 6.17
C LEU A 174 -5.88 -10.64 4.98
N ALA A 175 -4.63 -10.24 5.21
CA ALA A 175 -3.65 -10.16 4.14
C ALA A 175 -3.35 -11.55 3.50
N LEU A 176 -3.61 -12.64 4.22
CA LEU A 176 -3.52 -14.01 3.68
C LEU A 176 -4.76 -14.47 2.91
N LEU A 177 -5.80 -13.63 2.77
CA LEU A 177 -6.99 -14.02 1.98
C LEU A 177 -6.57 -14.35 0.55
N PRO A 178 -6.87 -15.57 0.04
CA PRO A 178 -6.39 -15.98 -1.27
C PRO A 178 -7.14 -15.28 -2.41
N ALA A 179 -6.42 -14.94 -3.48
CA ALA A 179 -6.97 -14.50 -4.76
C ALA A 179 -6.84 -15.64 -5.78
N PRO A 180 -7.92 -16.38 -6.08
CA PRO A 180 -7.84 -17.55 -6.94
C PRO A 180 -7.38 -17.21 -8.36
N GLY A 181 -6.38 -17.93 -8.86
CA GLY A 181 -5.84 -17.75 -10.21
C GLY A 181 -5.00 -16.50 -10.41
N SER A 182 -4.78 -15.71 -9.36
CA SER A 182 -3.92 -14.54 -9.37
C SER A 182 -2.44 -14.89 -9.21
N SER A 183 -1.57 -14.14 -9.84
CA SER A 183 -0.13 -14.11 -9.53
C SER A 183 0.12 -13.47 -8.15
N ASP A 184 -0.72 -12.52 -7.75
CA ASP A 184 -0.81 -12.02 -6.38
C ASP A 184 -1.69 -12.97 -5.57
N THR A 185 -1.15 -14.15 -5.22
CA THR A 185 -1.93 -15.22 -4.57
C THR A 185 -2.61 -14.80 -3.28
N ASN A 186 -2.09 -13.76 -2.62
CA ASN A 186 -2.64 -13.07 -1.46
C ASN A 186 -1.96 -11.71 -1.27
N GLY A 187 -2.43 -10.92 -0.30
CA GLY A 187 -1.92 -9.58 -0.03
C GLY A 187 -0.45 -9.55 0.43
N VAL A 188 0.05 -10.61 1.06
CA VAL A 188 1.47 -10.67 1.45
C VAL A 188 2.39 -10.80 0.21
N VAL A 189 1.96 -11.55 -0.80
CA VAL A 189 2.70 -11.68 -2.06
C VAL A 189 2.67 -10.38 -2.84
N PHE A 190 1.50 -9.73 -2.91
CA PHE A 190 1.35 -8.41 -3.50
C PHE A 190 2.26 -7.38 -2.81
N ASP A 191 2.17 -7.30 -1.48
CA ASP A 191 2.93 -6.36 -0.66
C ASP A 191 4.44 -6.52 -0.88
N ALA A 192 4.94 -7.74 -0.85
CA ALA A 192 6.35 -8.03 -1.07
C ALA A 192 6.84 -7.53 -2.43
N ARG A 193 6.12 -7.82 -3.54
CA ARG A 193 6.57 -7.40 -4.87
C ARG A 193 6.54 -5.89 -5.06
N PHE A 194 5.53 -5.22 -4.50
CA PHE A 194 5.41 -3.77 -4.62
C PHE A 194 6.46 -3.06 -3.76
N THR A 195 6.69 -3.52 -2.54
CA THR A 195 7.75 -3.03 -1.66
C THR A 195 9.13 -3.21 -2.28
N ASP A 196 9.42 -4.37 -2.89
CA ASP A 196 10.68 -4.61 -3.61
C ASP A 196 10.88 -3.60 -4.76
N ALA A 197 9.79 -3.17 -5.42
CA ALA A 197 9.87 -2.13 -6.47
C ALA A 197 10.17 -0.75 -5.85
N ILE A 198 9.52 -0.38 -4.77
CA ILE A 198 9.80 0.86 -4.03
C ILE A 198 11.26 0.89 -3.52
N ASP A 199 11.74 -0.22 -2.96
CA ASP A 199 13.14 -0.35 -2.52
C ASP A 199 14.12 -0.24 -3.68
N THR A 200 13.76 -0.77 -4.85
CA THR A 200 14.55 -0.64 -6.09
C THR A 200 14.64 0.82 -6.52
N MET A 201 13.55 1.57 -6.47
CA MET A 201 13.51 3.01 -6.76
C MET A 201 14.41 3.76 -5.79
N TYR A 202 14.21 3.57 -4.48
CA TYR A 202 15.05 4.17 -3.46
C TYR A 202 16.55 3.91 -3.68
N ASN A 203 16.92 2.67 -3.91
CA ASN A 203 18.32 2.29 -4.14
C ASN A 203 18.90 2.93 -5.40
N ALA A 204 18.12 3.06 -6.47
CA ALA A 204 18.52 3.75 -7.69
C ALA A 204 18.72 5.25 -7.43
N ALA A 205 17.80 5.92 -6.74
CA ALA A 205 17.91 7.32 -6.36
C ALA A 205 19.15 7.58 -5.48
N MET A 206 19.42 6.71 -4.54
CA MET A 206 20.60 6.84 -3.64
C MET A 206 21.93 6.52 -4.33
N ALA A 207 21.94 5.73 -5.40
CA ALA A 207 23.16 5.44 -6.17
C ALA A 207 23.61 6.63 -7.00
N ASP A 208 22.69 7.47 -7.49
CA ASP A 208 22.96 8.69 -8.26
C ASP A 208 21.96 9.80 -7.83
N PRO A 209 22.15 10.41 -6.65
CA PRO A 209 21.18 11.35 -6.10
C PRO A 209 21.03 12.59 -6.98
N VAL A 210 19.81 12.85 -7.42
CA VAL A 210 19.45 14.04 -8.16
C VAL A 210 18.42 14.83 -7.38
N VAL A 211 18.73 16.09 -7.08
CA VAL A 211 17.82 16.99 -6.38
C VAL A 211 16.96 17.72 -7.40
N SER A 212 15.65 17.60 -7.27
CA SER A 212 14.63 18.25 -8.10
C SER A 212 14.46 19.74 -7.76
N ALA A 213 13.64 20.48 -8.50
CA ALA A 213 13.47 21.90 -8.29
C ALA A 213 12.78 22.25 -6.95
N ASP A 214 12.03 21.32 -6.39
CA ASP A 214 11.41 21.39 -5.07
C ASP A 214 12.42 21.25 -3.90
N GLY A 215 13.67 20.89 -4.21
CA GLY A 215 14.74 20.72 -3.23
C GLY A 215 14.83 19.31 -2.63
N GLN A 216 14.05 18.34 -3.15
CA GLN A 216 14.03 16.95 -2.71
C GLN A 216 14.73 16.02 -3.72
N ILE A 217 15.09 14.82 -3.28
CA ILE A 217 15.42 13.72 -4.18
C ILE A 217 14.09 13.05 -4.51
N THR A 218 13.60 13.22 -5.75
CA THR A 218 12.26 12.79 -6.12
C THR A 218 12.29 11.79 -7.25
N ASP A 219 11.63 10.65 -7.03
CA ASP A 219 11.29 9.66 -8.05
C ASP A 219 9.83 9.81 -8.48
N VAL A 220 9.53 9.48 -9.73
CA VAL A 220 8.17 9.46 -10.25
C VAL A 220 7.84 8.06 -10.76
N ALA A 221 6.75 7.46 -10.26
CA ALA A 221 6.30 6.12 -10.62
C ALA A 221 4.88 6.16 -11.21
N PHE A 222 4.71 5.57 -12.39
CA PHE A 222 3.39 5.47 -13.04
C PHE A 222 2.80 4.08 -12.84
N ASN A 223 1.58 4.03 -12.30
CA ASN A 223 0.99 2.82 -11.73
C ASN A 223 -0.54 2.81 -11.89
N SER A 224 -1.19 1.86 -11.24
CA SER A 224 -2.64 1.68 -11.24
C SER A 224 -3.24 1.88 -9.84
N GLU A 225 -4.55 2.22 -9.80
CA GLU A 225 -5.24 2.69 -8.59
C GLU A 225 -5.24 1.69 -7.45
N ALA A 226 -5.61 0.42 -7.73
CA ALA A 226 -5.79 -0.54 -6.64
C ALA A 226 -4.46 -0.90 -5.98
N SER A 227 -3.38 -1.06 -6.76
CA SER A 227 -2.05 -1.32 -6.22
C SER A 227 -1.53 -0.13 -5.39
N ILE A 228 -1.73 1.12 -5.85
CA ILE A 228 -1.37 2.32 -5.08
C ILE A 228 -2.11 2.34 -3.75
N PHE A 229 -3.43 2.15 -3.77
CA PHE A 229 -4.28 2.21 -2.58
C PHE A 229 -3.93 1.11 -1.57
N VAL A 230 -3.83 -0.14 -2.03
CA VAL A 230 -3.58 -1.29 -1.15
C VAL A 230 -2.21 -1.18 -0.50
N TRP A 231 -1.16 -0.90 -1.29
CA TRP A 231 0.17 -0.78 -0.74
C TRP A 231 0.30 0.40 0.24
N THR A 232 -0.30 1.55 -0.08
CA THR A 232 -0.31 2.70 0.83
C THR A 232 -0.87 2.33 2.19
N LEU A 233 -2.04 1.71 2.27
CA LEU A 233 -2.64 1.31 3.54
C LEU A 233 -1.87 0.20 4.27
N MET A 234 -1.14 -0.64 3.55
CA MET A 234 -0.32 -1.68 4.15
C MET A 234 1.02 -1.17 4.69
N ASN A 235 1.53 -0.01 4.22
CA ASN A 235 2.92 0.37 4.48
C ASN A 235 3.15 1.74 5.09
N VAL A 236 2.29 2.74 4.83
CA VAL A 236 2.57 4.09 5.36
C VAL A 236 2.33 4.19 6.86
N LYS A 237 3.09 5.04 7.53
CA LYS A 237 3.01 5.25 8.99
C LYS A 237 1.80 6.08 9.44
N ASN A 238 1.23 6.87 8.52
CA ASN A 238 0.16 7.82 8.81
C ASN A 238 -1.02 7.73 7.83
N PRO A 239 -1.62 6.55 7.59
CA PRO A 239 -2.82 6.49 6.76
C PRO A 239 -3.94 7.28 7.48
N ASP A 240 -4.62 8.17 6.77
CA ASP A 240 -5.83 8.83 7.29
C ASP A 240 -7.02 7.91 7.04
N LEU A 241 -7.29 6.99 7.97
CA LEU A 241 -8.40 6.03 7.83
C LEU A 241 -9.78 6.68 7.69
N PRO A 242 -10.14 7.71 8.47
CA PRO A 242 -11.40 8.42 8.26
C PRO A 242 -11.55 8.94 6.84
N PHE A 243 -10.49 9.56 6.30
CA PHE A 243 -10.45 10.02 4.92
C PHE A 243 -10.68 8.87 3.93
N PHE A 244 -9.93 7.78 4.03
CA PHE A 244 -10.06 6.64 3.11
C PHE A 244 -11.40 5.93 3.23
N ILE A 245 -11.94 5.77 4.44
CA ILE A 245 -13.28 5.21 4.65
C ILE A 245 -14.33 6.10 4.00
N GLN A 246 -14.23 7.42 4.14
CA GLN A 246 -15.14 8.37 3.49
C GLN A 246 -15.05 8.25 1.96
N GLN A 247 -13.86 8.19 1.36
CA GLN A 247 -13.66 7.98 -0.07
C GLN A 247 -14.35 6.69 -0.56
N ILE A 248 -14.19 5.59 0.18
CA ILE A 248 -14.83 4.31 -0.14
C ILE A 248 -16.36 4.45 -0.09
N ILE A 249 -16.93 5.10 0.93
CA ILE A 249 -18.38 5.30 1.07
C ILE A 249 -18.90 6.16 -0.08
N GLU A 250 -18.23 7.26 -0.39
CA GLU A 250 -18.62 8.18 -1.47
C GLU A 250 -18.55 7.50 -2.83
N SER A 251 -17.55 6.67 -3.10
CA SER A 251 -17.43 5.91 -4.34
C SER A 251 -18.60 4.93 -4.57
N HIS A 252 -19.23 4.43 -3.51
CA HIS A 252 -20.37 3.51 -3.56
C HIS A 252 -21.73 4.23 -3.72
N THR A 253 -21.80 5.54 -3.55
CA THR A 253 -23.05 6.29 -3.57
C THR A 253 -23.42 6.87 -4.95
N VAL A 254 -22.59 6.67 -5.97
CA VAL A 254 -22.87 7.16 -7.32
C VAL A 254 -23.99 6.34 -7.97
N PRO A 255 -25.04 6.98 -8.55
CA PRO A 255 -26.30 6.33 -8.95
C PRO A 255 -26.23 5.27 -10.04
N ASN A 256 -25.10 5.07 -10.71
CA ASN A 256 -24.96 4.16 -11.87
C ASN A 256 -23.90 3.06 -11.70
N GLY A 257 -23.65 2.61 -10.48
CA GLY A 257 -22.65 1.56 -10.22
C GLY A 257 -21.40 2.13 -9.56
N LEU A 258 -20.59 1.23 -9.05
CA LEU A 258 -19.33 1.51 -8.40
C LEU A 258 -18.38 2.31 -9.32
N SER A 259 -18.44 3.63 -9.26
CA SER A 259 -17.28 4.41 -9.65
C SER A 259 -16.32 4.36 -8.46
N THR A 260 -15.48 3.36 -8.43
CA THR A 260 -14.47 3.16 -7.40
C THR A 260 -13.29 4.11 -7.61
N VAL A 261 -13.55 5.37 -7.82
CA VAL A 261 -12.47 6.33 -8.03
C VAL A 261 -11.94 6.77 -6.67
N LEU A 262 -11.15 5.92 -6.04
CA LEU A 262 -10.38 6.26 -4.85
C LEU A 262 -9.24 7.24 -5.21
N LEU A 263 -8.69 7.09 -6.41
CA LEU A 263 -7.70 7.99 -6.99
C LEU A 263 -8.08 8.23 -8.46
N PRO A 264 -8.40 9.45 -8.90
CA PRO A 264 -8.76 9.72 -10.30
C PRO A 264 -7.61 9.42 -11.26
N ASN A 265 -7.93 9.24 -12.56
CA ASN A 265 -6.88 9.11 -13.58
C ASN A 265 -5.90 10.27 -13.48
N THR A 266 -4.62 9.97 -13.56
CA THR A 266 -3.50 10.90 -13.35
C THR A 266 -3.44 11.56 -11.97
N GLY A 267 -4.21 11.09 -11.00
CA GLY A 267 -4.07 11.48 -9.60
C GLY A 267 -2.69 11.09 -9.07
N ILE A 268 -2.12 11.94 -8.22
CA ILE A 268 -0.78 11.78 -7.65
C ILE A 268 -0.89 11.49 -6.16
N VAL A 269 -0.15 10.49 -5.71
CA VAL A 269 0.06 10.17 -4.30
C VAL A 269 1.53 10.43 -3.98
N GLN A 270 1.80 11.27 -2.98
CA GLN A 270 3.16 11.58 -2.57
C GLN A 270 3.50 10.87 -1.27
N ILE A 271 4.57 10.13 -1.27
CA ILE A 271 5.15 9.50 -0.08
C ILE A 271 6.58 9.99 0.13
N GLU A 272 7.00 10.09 1.38
CA GLU A 272 8.37 10.42 1.77
C GLU A 272 8.91 9.40 2.75
N GLY A 273 10.16 9.01 2.59
CA GLY A 273 10.79 8.09 3.52
C GLY A 273 11.98 7.34 2.94
N ASN A 274 12.26 6.21 3.57
CA ASN A 274 13.32 5.29 3.19
C ASN A 274 12.96 3.88 3.69
N PRO A 275 13.60 2.80 3.18
CA PRO A 275 13.30 1.42 3.58
C PRO A 275 13.58 1.10 5.05
N THR A 276 14.44 1.87 5.73
CA THR A 276 14.81 1.63 7.14
C THR A 276 13.78 2.21 8.09
N ASP A 277 13.40 3.48 7.86
CA ASP A 277 12.52 4.23 8.75
C ASP A 277 11.05 4.12 8.33
N GLY A 278 10.77 3.56 7.15
CA GLY A 278 9.44 3.43 6.56
C GLY A 278 8.97 4.70 5.86
N TRP A 279 7.74 4.66 5.34
CA TRP A 279 7.17 5.66 4.44
C TRP A 279 6.06 6.46 5.12
N THR A 280 6.01 7.74 4.83
CA THR A 280 5.01 8.70 5.31
C THR A 280 4.20 9.21 4.12
N LEU A 281 2.88 9.19 4.22
CA LEU A 281 1.99 9.73 3.20
C LEU A 281 1.91 11.25 3.35
N LEU A 282 2.37 11.99 2.35
CA LEU A 282 2.34 13.46 2.34
C LEU A 282 1.02 13.99 1.79
N SER A 283 0.58 13.43 0.66
CA SER A 283 -0.66 13.85 0.02
C SER A 283 -1.32 12.73 -0.78
N TRP A 284 -2.64 12.82 -0.93
CA TRP A 284 -3.46 11.97 -1.79
C TRP A 284 -4.24 12.85 -2.76
N ASN A 285 -3.91 12.78 -4.04
CA ASN A 285 -4.53 13.59 -5.10
C ASN A 285 -4.58 15.10 -4.77
N GLY A 286 -3.46 15.65 -4.31
CA GLY A 286 -3.32 17.06 -3.93
C GLY A 286 -3.90 17.44 -2.57
N GLN A 287 -4.60 16.54 -1.88
CA GLN A 287 -5.03 16.75 -0.50
C GLN A 287 -3.91 16.35 0.45
N ALA A 288 -3.41 17.28 1.24
CA ALA A 288 -2.40 17.01 2.25
C ALA A 288 -2.97 16.06 3.34
N ILE A 289 -2.18 15.06 3.71
CA ILE A 289 -2.51 14.11 4.77
C ILE A 289 -1.82 14.55 6.07
N PRO A 290 -2.52 14.49 7.21
CA PRO A 290 -1.91 14.81 8.50
C PRO A 290 -0.69 13.95 8.78
N GLN A 291 0.39 14.56 9.26
CA GLN A 291 1.61 13.81 9.61
C GLN A 291 1.43 13.06 10.94
N ASP A 292 0.67 13.63 11.86
CA ASP A 292 0.27 12.99 13.10
C ASP A 292 -1.06 12.27 12.87
N PRO A 293 -1.09 10.92 12.84
CA PRO A 293 -2.32 10.17 12.61
C PRO A 293 -3.32 10.38 13.76
N ASP A 294 -4.61 10.36 13.44
CA ASP A 294 -5.65 10.27 14.46
C ASP A 294 -5.59 8.93 15.20
N LEU A 295 -6.29 8.82 16.34
CA LEU A 295 -6.24 7.61 17.17
C LEU A 295 -6.66 6.35 16.42
N LEU A 296 -7.66 6.42 15.54
CA LEU A 296 -8.12 5.26 14.79
C LEU A 296 -7.03 4.78 13.81
N SER A 297 -6.44 5.74 13.10
CA SER A 297 -5.34 5.49 12.17
C SER A 297 -4.09 4.96 12.88
N ALA A 298 -3.73 5.55 14.02
CA ALA A 298 -2.60 5.10 14.83
C ALA A 298 -2.79 3.66 15.36
N LEU A 299 -3.96 3.35 15.92
CA LEU A 299 -4.28 1.98 16.38
C LEU A 299 -4.30 0.97 15.22
N PHE A 300 -4.76 1.38 14.05
CA PHE A 300 -4.71 0.53 12.86
C PHE A 300 -3.26 0.19 12.50
N VAL A 301 -2.38 1.18 12.47
CA VAL A 301 -0.95 1.00 12.18
C VAL A 301 -0.29 0.10 13.22
N ASP A 302 -0.49 0.38 14.51
CA ASP A 302 0.06 -0.45 15.59
C ASP A 302 -0.34 -1.92 15.47
N LEU A 303 -1.60 -2.20 15.19
CA LEU A 303 -2.09 -3.58 15.03
C LEU A 303 -1.60 -4.21 13.73
N ARG A 304 -1.55 -3.46 12.63
CA ARG A 304 -1.03 -3.91 11.34
C ARG A 304 0.43 -4.30 11.46
N ASP A 305 1.25 -3.48 12.10
CA ASP A 305 2.69 -3.65 12.18
C ASP A 305 3.10 -4.86 13.06
N VAL A 306 2.17 -5.38 13.86
CA VAL A 306 2.32 -6.68 14.53
C VAL A 306 1.76 -7.83 13.68
N ALA A 307 0.58 -7.63 13.10
CA ALA A 307 -0.14 -8.71 12.43
C ALA A 307 0.44 -9.04 11.06
N LEU A 308 0.90 -8.04 10.30
CA LEU A 308 1.40 -8.25 8.93
C LEU A 308 2.72 -9.06 8.92
N PRO A 309 3.75 -8.76 9.75
CA PRO A 309 4.94 -9.60 9.84
C PRO A 309 4.64 -11.06 10.22
N ALA A 310 3.65 -11.29 11.09
CA ALA A 310 3.23 -12.64 11.45
C ALA A 310 2.58 -13.39 10.27
N GLN A 311 1.78 -12.71 9.46
CA GLN A 311 1.19 -13.27 8.24
C GLN A 311 2.26 -13.56 7.19
N THR A 312 3.20 -12.64 7.01
CA THR A 312 4.35 -12.80 6.10
C THR A 312 5.22 -13.99 6.51
N ALA A 313 5.54 -14.10 7.80
CA ALA A 313 6.28 -15.25 8.32
C ALA A 313 5.54 -16.57 8.07
N LEU A 314 4.24 -16.62 8.34
CA LEU A 314 3.42 -17.82 8.11
C LEU A 314 3.39 -18.20 6.63
N TRP A 315 3.22 -17.24 5.74
CA TRP A 315 3.27 -17.46 4.29
C TRP A 315 4.64 -18.02 3.87
N ASN A 316 5.73 -17.35 4.22
CA ASN A 316 7.08 -17.75 3.84
C ASN A 316 7.45 -19.15 4.37
N ILE A 317 7.02 -19.50 5.57
CA ILE A 317 7.21 -20.85 6.13
C ILE A 317 6.39 -21.87 5.33
N SER A 318 5.15 -21.55 4.95
CA SER A 318 4.30 -22.45 4.17
C SER A 318 4.88 -22.74 2.79
N GLU A 319 5.40 -21.72 2.11
CA GLU A 319 6.08 -21.84 0.82
C GLU A 319 7.37 -22.65 0.92
N ALA A 320 8.16 -22.40 1.96
CA ALA A 320 9.38 -23.16 2.21
C ALA A 320 9.08 -24.65 2.45
N ILE A 321 8.01 -24.96 3.20
CA ILE A 321 7.55 -26.34 3.41
C ILE A 321 7.09 -26.98 2.11
N ALA A 322 6.36 -26.25 1.28
CA ALA A 322 5.91 -26.71 -0.04
C ALA A 322 7.11 -26.99 -0.98
N GLY A 323 8.18 -26.19 -0.89
CA GLY A 323 9.43 -26.40 -1.61
C GLY A 323 10.25 -27.59 -1.13
N GLY A 324 10.06 -28.03 0.11
CA GLY A 324 10.62 -29.29 0.67
C GLY A 324 12.10 -29.27 1.00
N ASP A 325 12.81 -28.14 0.86
CA ASP A 325 14.24 -28.04 1.24
C ASP A 325 14.37 -27.70 2.74
N PRO A 326 15.00 -28.59 3.57
CA PRO A 326 15.12 -28.36 4.99
C PRO A 326 15.87 -27.08 5.39
N THR A 327 16.84 -26.64 4.57
CA THR A 327 17.62 -25.43 4.83
C THR A 327 16.75 -24.20 4.66
N THR A 328 15.99 -24.16 3.58
CA THR A 328 15.02 -23.07 3.31
C THR A 328 13.93 -23.00 4.37
N ILE A 329 13.40 -24.16 4.80
CA ILE A 329 12.41 -24.23 5.89
C ILE A 329 12.99 -23.65 7.19
N MET A 330 14.20 -24.07 7.58
CA MET A 330 14.84 -23.57 8.80
C MET A 330 15.08 -22.06 8.73
N SER A 331 15.57 -21.56 7.60
CA SER A 331 15.79 -20.13 7.37
C SER A 331 14.46 -19.34 7.46
N ALA A 332 13.40 -19.81 6.80
CA ALA A 332 12.09 -19.15 6.86
C ALA A 332 11.53 -19.09 8.29
N VAL A 333 11.69 -20.18 9.05
CA VAL A 333 11.26 -20.25 10.45
C VAL A 333 12.06 -19.26 11.31
N GLN A 334 13.39 -19.21 11.16
CA GLN A 334 14.22 -18.29 11.93
C GLN A 334 13.89 -16.83 11.59
N THR A 335 13.85 -16.47 10.32
CA THR A 335 13.49 -15.11 9.87
C THR A 335 12.10 -14.72 10.37
N GLY A 336 11.14 -15.64 10.31
CA GLY A 336 9.79 -15.37 10.79
C GLY A 336 9.74 -15.11 12.31
N PHE A 337 10.49 -15.86 13.10
CA PHE A 337 10.60 -15.60 14.55
C PHE A 337 11.24 -14.26 14.85
N ASP A 338 12.27 -13.87 14.12
CA ASP A 338 12.96 -12.59 14.31
C ASP A 338 12.04 -11.41 13.95
N GLN A 339 11.31 -11.49 12.83
CA GLN A 339 10.35 -10.48 12.40
C GLN A 339 9.21 -10.31 13.40
N VAL A 340 8.55 -11.40 13.77
CA VAL A 340 7.43 -11.37 14.73
C VAL A 340 7.91 -10.95 16.12
N GLY A 341 9.09 -11.41 16.53
CA GLY A 341 9.69 -11.03 17.80
C GLY A 341 9.96 -9.53 17.89
N SER A 342 10.53 -8.95 16.85
CA SER A 342 10.79 -7.50 16.76
C SER A 342 9.48 -6.70 16.80
N ALA A 343 8.48 -7.09 16.04
CA ALA A 343 7.16 -6.45 16.04
C ALA A 343 6.49 -6.48 17.42
N LEU A 344 6.53 -7.62 18.10
CA LEU A 344 5.95 -7.78 19.44
C LEU A 344 6.69 -6.98 20.52
N VAL A 345 7.99 -6.73 20.37
CA VAL A 345 8.76 -5.89 21.31
C VAL A 345 8.39 -4.41 21.15
N GLN A 346 8.14 -3.96 19.93
CA GLN A 346 7.81 -2.56 19.64
C GLN A 346 6.35 -2.23 19.98
N PHE A 347 5.43 -3.16 19.82
CA PHE A 347 4.00 -2.94 19.97
C PHE A 347 3.53 -2.30 21.28
N PRO A 348 4.02 -2.70 22.48
CA PRO A 348 3.56 -2.06 23.72
C PRO A 348 3.93 -0.59 23.81
N GLN A 349 5.07 -0.20 23.23
CA GLN A 349 5.51 1.19 23.24
C GLN A 349 4.70 2.02 22.24
N SER A 350 4.53 1.54 21.00
CA SER A 350 3.74 2.23 19.98
C SER A 350 2.29 2.45 20.45
N LEU A 351 1.68 1.43 21.04
CA LEU A 351 0.32 1.54 21.60
C LEU A 351 0.23 2.59 22.72
N VAL A 352 1.23 2.64 23.62
CA VAL A 352 1.27 3.66 24.68
C VAL A 352 1.42 5.04 24.08
N ASP A 353 2.31 5.22 23.11
CA ASP A 353 2.56 6.48 22.44
C ASP A 353 1.29 6.96 21.71
N SER A 354 0.62 6.10 20.95
CA SER A 354 -0.65 6.40 20.28
C SER A 354 -1.75 6.86 21.25
N ILE A 355 -1.87 6.22 22.42
CA ILE A 355 -2.85 6.61 23.44
C ILE A 355 -2.46 7.95 24.08
N VAL A 356 -1.18 8.17 24.38
CA VAL A 356 -0.70 9.43 24.97
C VAL A 356 -0.93 10.59 24.02
N ASP A 357 -0.61 10.43 22.75
CA ASP A 357 -0.79 11.45 21.72
C ASP A 357 -2.28 11.77 21.53
N ALA A 358 -3.14 10.75 21.49
CA ALA A 358 -4.59 10.94 21.44
C ALA A 358 -5.12 11.73 22.64
N VAL A 359 -4.66 11.41 23.85
CA VAL A 359 -5.08 12.11 25.09
C VAL A 359 -4.58 13.56 25.07
N GLN A 360 -3.36 13.82 24.62
CA GLN A 360 -2.82 15.18 24.48
C GLN A 360 -3.61 15.98 23.44
N ASN A 361 -3.94 15.37 22.31
CA ASN A 361 -4.70 15.99 21.24
C ASN A 361 -6.17 16.27 21.63
N LEU A 362 -6.80 15.41 22.44
CA LEU A 362 -8.15 15.64 23.01
C LEU A 362 -8.22 16.89 23.89
N GLY A 363 -7.09 17.31 24.48
CA GLY A 363 -6.98 18.57 25.22
C GLY A 363 -7.02 19.81 24.33
N THR A 364 -6.93 19.67 23.03
CA THR A 364 -7.04 20.76 22.04
C THR A 364 -8.44 20.81 21.45
N ALA A 365 -8.92 21.99 21.06
CA ALA A 365 -10.24 22.12 20.41
C ALA A 365 -10.30 21.35 19.07
N ALA A 366 -9.18 21.27 18.35
CA ALA A 366 -9.06 20.53 17.09
C ALA A 366 -9.12 19.01 17.31
N GLY A 367 -8.47 18.50 18.35
CA GLY A 367 -8.49 17.06 18.68
C GLY A 367 -9.85 16.57 19.15
N ALA A 368 -10.59 17.40 19.91
CA ALA A 368 -11.96 17.09 20.31
C ALA A 368 -12.92 17.03 19.10
N GLN A 369 -12.73 17.89 18.11
CA GLN A 369 -13.48 17.88 16.85
C GLN A 369 -13.16 16.61 16.04
N ALA A 370 -11.87 16.31 15.83
CA ALA A 370 -11.44 15.15 15.08
C ALA A 370 -11.92 13.82 15.69
N ALA A 371 -11.91 13.70 17.03
CA ALA A 371 -12.44 12.53 17.71
C ALA A 371 -13.97 12.41 17.55
N GLY A 372 -14.70 13.54 17.52
CA GLY A 372 -16.12 13.59 17.26
C GLY A 372 -16.47 13.17 15.83
N ASP A 373 -15.70 13.62 14.86
CA ASP A 373 -15.87 13.31 13.43
C ASP A 373 -15.56 11.83 13.15
N ALA A 374 -14.49 11.29 13.76
CA ALA A 374 -14.13 9.86 13.64
C ALA A 374 -15.21 8.94 14.26
N LEU A 375 -15.79 9.32 15.41
CA LEU A 375 -16.91 8.60 16.00
C LEU A 375 -18.17 8.67 15.13
N ALA A 376 -18.45 9.82 14.52
CA ALA A 376 -19.59 9.99 13.64
C ALA A 376 -19.46 9.20 12.32
N ALA A 377 -18.24 8.92 11.87
CA ALA A 377 -17.98 8.09 10.70
C ALA A 377 -18.15 6.58 10.96
N LEU A 378 -18.11 6.15 12.23
CA LEU A 378 -18.30 4.75 12.63
C LEU A 378 -19.76 4.34 12.85
N PHE A 379 -20.69 5.31 12.92
CA PHE A 379 -22.12 5.13 13.12
C PHE A 379 -22.96 5.83 12.06
#